data_506b107f906669e8f2498e0c7626f64a
#
_entry.id   506b107f906669e8f2498e0c7626f64a
#
_cell.length_a   1.000
_cell.length_b   1.000
_cell.length_c   1.000
_cell.angle_alpha   90.00
_cell.angle_beta   90.00
_cell.angle_gamma   90.00
#
_symmetry.space_group_name_H-M   'P 1'
#
loop_
_entity.id
_entity.type
_entity.pdbx_description
1 polymer ?
#
loop_
_entity_poly.entity_id
_entity_poly.type
_entity_poly.pdbx_seq_one_letter_code
_entity_poly.pdbx_strand_id
1 'polypeptide(L)'
;MDKNHPLVIALQNLTHDLKLFIELSLRESDASWEEWLHLILKEGQVKCWEIKNCSKKDCPAYNNPGIRCWLAAGTFCEGKVQGEFALKYKSCTECEVYQGAVFKDPVTEVYEHIVTLVHNLKTTQEKLKVMAIRDPLTGVYNRNFFNEIIANEIERTKRYGEKFSIVIMDIDNFKQINDSHGHLIGDWVLKEFAAILGRSIRASDLLVRFGGDEFLVVSLGSDFKECDNLISRVNELISDWNEKQADPDCRLSVSIGCAMFEEGKDLMEVIKEADLRMYQNKPK
;
A
#
# COMPACT_ATOMS: atom_id res chain seq x y z
N MET A 1 33.22 -5.57 37.32
CA MET A 1 32.34 -6.54 36.70
C MET A 1 33.20 -7.45 35.85
N ASP A 2 33.19 -8.74 36.11
CA ASP A 2 33.98 -9.70 35.33
C ASP A 2 33.48 -9.74 33.89
N LYS A 3 34.36 -9.37 32.93
CA LYS A 3 34.06 -9.32 31.50
C LYS A 3 33.74 -10.71 30.92
N ASN A 4 34.12 -11.77 31.62
CA ASN A 4 33.87 -13.16 31.23
C ASN A 4 32.62 -13.77 31.88
N HIS A 5 31.86 -12.97 32.62
CA HIS A 5 30.61 -13.47 33.21
C HIS A 5 29.60 -13.76 32.07
N PRO A 6 28.92 -14.92 32.06
CA PRO A 6 28.00 -15.33 30.99
C PRO A 6 26.94 -14.27 30.64
N LEU A 7 26.45 -13.57 31.65
CA LEU A 7 25.45 -12.49 31.49
C LEU A 7 26.05 -11.28 30.75
N VAL A 8 27.34 -10.95 30.97
CA VAL A 8 28.02 -9.84 30.27
C VAL A 8 28.23 -10.20 28.81
N ILE A 9 28.61 -11.43 28.51
CA ILE A 9 28.75 -11.94 27.14
C ILE A 9 27.40 -11.92 26.42
N ALA A 10 26.33 -12.40 27.09
CA ALA A 10 24.99 -12.36 26.52
C ALA A 10 24.49 -10.94 26.22
N LEU A 11 24.73 -9.98 27.11
CA LEU A 11 24.41 -8.57 26.90
C LEU A 11 25.25 -7.93 25.78
N GLN A 12 26.50 -8.32 25.63
CA GLN A 12 27.35 -7.83 24.53
C GLN A 12 26.87 -8.36 23.19
N ASN A 13 26.50 -9.63 23.11
CA ASN A 13 25.91 -10.22 21.91
C ASN A 13 24.58 -9.53 21.55
N LEU A 14 23.69 -9.35 22.53
CA LEU A 14 22.43 -8.64 22.34
C LEU A 14 22.66 -7.19 21.83
N THR A 15 23.66 -6.51 22.39
CA THR A 15 24.01 -5.14 21.95
C THR A 15 24.55 -5.13 20.53
N HIS A 16 25.34 -6.13 20.15
CA HIS A 16 25.87 -6.29 18.80
C HIS A 16 24.74 -6.54 17.79
N ASP A 17 23.85 -7.46 18.11
CA ASP A 17 22.71 -7.84 17.27
C ASP A 17 21.71 -6.70 17.11
N LEU A 18 21.46 -5.92 18.18
CA LEU A 18 20.63 -4.71 18.13
C LEU A 18 21.25 -3.61 17.24
N LYS A 19 22.58 -3.43 17.31
CA LYS A 19 23.25 -2.46 16.40
C LYS A 19 23.12 -2.89 14.95
N LEU A 20 23.42 -4.15 14.65
CA LEU A 20 23.27 -4.70 13.31
C LEU A 20 21.82 -4.58 12.82
N PHE A 21 20.86 -4.87 13.70
CA PHE A 21 19.45 -4.70 13.42
C PHE A 21 19.08 -3.26 13.06
N ILE A 22 19.51 -2.28 13.87
CA ILE A 22 19.27 -0.85 13.61
C ILE A 22 19.89 -0.45 12.27
N GLU A 23 21.12 -0.86 11.98
CA GLU A 23 21.78 -0.57 10.71
C GLU A 23 21.04 -1.16 9.51
N LEU A 24 20.57 -2.40 9.59
CA LEU A 24 19.83 -3.06 8.53
C LEU A 24 18.41 -2.49 8.36
N SER A 25 17.74 -2.16 9.47
CA SER A 25 16.40 -1.55 9.42
C SER A 25 16.41 -0.15 8.81
N LEU A 26 17.53 0.56 8.88
CA LEU A 26 17.72 1.87 8.25
C LEU A 26 18.09 1.78 6.76
N ARG A 27 18.51 0.61 6.25
CA ARG A 27 18.96 0.39 4.86
C ARG A 27 17.87 -0.06 3.90
N GLU A 28 16.64 0.27 4.15
CA GLU A 28 15.53 0.24 3.17
C GLU A 28 15.41 -0.94 2.18
N SER A 29 15.41 -2.20 2.58
CA SER A 29 14.83 -3.22 1.72
C SER A 29 14.09 -4.28 2.52
N ASP A 30 12.86 -4.60 2.09
CA ASP A 30 12.01 -5.61 2.76
C ASP A 30 12.66 -7.00 2.75
N ALA A 31 13.43 -7.33 1.70
CA ALA A 31 14.16 -8.58 1.58
C ALA A 31 15.24 -8.75 2.68
N SER A 32 15.97 -7.68 3.04
CA SER A 32 16.99 -7.75 4.08
C SER A 32 16.42 -7.89 5.50
N TRP A 33 15.17 -7.46 5.71
CA TRP A 33 14.46 -7.63 6.98
C TRP A 33 14.03 -9.09 7.20
N GLU A 34 13.48 -9.75 6.17
CA GLU A 34 13.12 -11.17 6.24
C GLU A 34 14.34 -12.06 6.41
N GLU A 35 15.44 -11.79 5.69
CA GLU A 35 16.70 -12.51 5.88
C GLU A 35 17.27 -12.34 7.28
N TRP A 36 17.21 -11.13 7.83
CA TRP A 36 17.67 -10.84 9.18
C TRP A 36 16.81 -11.55 10.24
N LEU A 37 15.48 -11.50 10.11
CA LEU A 37 14.56 -12.28 10.97
C LEU A 37 14.92 -13.77 10.92
N HIS A 38 15.16 -14.32 9.74
CA HIS A 38 15.58 -15.72 9.59
C HIS A 38 16.91 -16.04 10.25
N LEU A 39 17.90 -15.14 10.20
CA LEU A 39 19.21 -15.34 10.82
C LEU A 39 19.13 -15.36 12.35
N ILE A 40 18.39 -14.45 12.94
CA ILE A 40 18.28 -14.31 14.41
C ILE A 40 17.36 -15.38 14.99
N LEU A 41 16.29 -15.74 14.27
CA LEU A 41 15.32 -16.74 14.74
C LEU A 41 15.79 -18.19 14.56
N LYS A 42 17.03 -18.43 14.07
CA LYS A 42 17.56 -19.79 13.86
C LYS A 42 17.69 -20.60 15.15
N GLU A 43 17.87 -20.02 16.31
CA GLU A 43 18.14 -20.75 17.55
C GLU A 43 16.89 -21.20 18.34
N GLY A 44 15.70 -20.80 17.94
CA GLY A 44 14.47 -21.18 18.64
C GLY A 44 13.41 -21.72 17.72
N GLN A 45 13.57 -22.95 17.21
CA GLN A 45 12.53 -23.60 16.41
C GLN A 45 11.23 -23.74 17.22
N VAL A 46 10.18 -23.05 16.77
CA VAL A 46 8.87 -23.13 17.41
C VAL A 46 7.94 -23.97 16.53
N LYS A 47 7.64 -25.15 16.98
CA LYS A 47 6.75 -26.09 16.29
C LYS A 47 5.34 -26.01 16.85
N CYS A 48 4.66 -24.93 16.58
CA CYS A 48 3.31 -24.69 17.14
C CYS A 48 2.31 -25.79 16.76
N TRP A 49 2.46 -26.40 15.60
CA TRP A 49 1.59 -27.49 15.14
C TRP A 49 1.76 -28.78 15.97
N GLU A 50 2.95 -29.06 16.48
CA GLU A 50 3.18 -30.19 17.40
C GLU A 50 2.61 -29.90 18.78
N ILE A 51 2.88 -28.70 19.32
CA ILE A 51 2.42 -28.27 20.66
C ILE A 51 0.88 -28.21 20.71
N LYS A 52 0.25 -27.64 19.67
CA LYS A 52 -1.22 -27.46 19.57
C LYS A 52 -1.95 -28.64 18.92
N ASN A 53 -1.23 -29.69 18.52
CA ASN A 53 -1.79 -30.80 17.74
C ASN A 53 -2.66 -30.30 16.55
N CYS A 54 -2.12 -29.34 15.80
CA CYS A 54 -2.85 -28.64 14.73
C CYS A 54 -2.62 -29.28 13.38
N SER A 55 -3.69 -29.48 12.62
CA SER A 55 -3.65 -30.09 11.27
C SER A 55 -3.89 -29.09 10.13
N LYS A 56 -3.91 -27.78 10.40
CA LYS A 56 -4.21 -26.73 9.42
C LYS A 56 -3.01 -26.45 8.51
N LYS A 57 -2.95 -27.17 7.37
CA LYS A 57 -1.84 -27.08 6.40
C LYS A 57 -1.75 -25.72 5.70
N ASP A 58 -2.84 -24.98 5.60
CA ASP A 58 -2.90 -23.64 4.97
C ASP A 58 -2.37 -22.52 5.89
N CYS A 59 -2.02 -22.84 7.12
CA CYS A 59 -1.44 -21.87 8.06
C CYS A 59 0.01 -21.59 7.69
N PRO A 60 0.43 -20.31 7.56
CA PRO A 60 1.82 -19.97 7.24
C PRO A 60 2.86 -20.54 8.21
N ALA A 61 2.49 -20.76 9.47
CA ALA A 61 3.35 -21.34 10.50
C ALA A 61 3.35 -22.90 10.51
N TYR A 62 2.47 -23.55 9.72
CA TYR A 62 2.42 -25.01 9.69
C TYR A 62 3.65 -25.59 8.97
N ASN A 63 4.34 -26.52 9.63
CA ASN A 63 5.57 -27.14 9.14
C ASN A 63 6.70 -26.12 8.80
N ASN A 64 6.65 -24.94 9.40
CA ASN A 64 7.68 -23.91 9.25
C ASN A 64 8.18 -23.47 10.63
N PRO A 65 9.20 -24.14 11.20
CA PRO A 65 9.70 -23.89 12.54
C PRO A 65 10.41 -22.52 12.70
N GLY A 66 10.78 -21.87 11.59
CA GLY A 66 11.40 -20.56 11.58
C GLY A 66 10.39 -19.41 11.74
N ILE A 67 9.09 -19.68 11.55
CA ILE A 67 8.07 -18.64 11.69
C ILE A 67 7.60 -18.50 13.13
N ARG A 68 7.75 -17.30 13.66
CA ARG A 68 7.10 -16.89 14.90
C ARG A 68 5.64 -16.59 14.63
N CYS A 69 4.74 -17.51 14.99
CA CYS A 69 3.32 -17.38 14.67
C CYS A 69 2.67 -16.09 15.22
N TRP A 70 3.22 -15.51 16.26
CA TRP A 70 2.76 -14.21 16.82
C TRP A 70 3.24 -12.99 16.02
N LEU A 71 4.24 -13.15 15.14
CA LEU A 71 4.72 -12.10 14.23
C LEU A 71 4.15 -12.24 12.82
N ALA A 72 3.63 -13.41 12.44
CA ALA A 72 3.15 -13.68 11.10
C ALA A 72 1.64 -13.44 10.98
N ALA A 73 1.22 -12.61 10.02
CA ALA A 73 -0.19 -12.44 9.66
C ALA A 73 -0.76 -13.71 9.01
N GLY A 74 -2.08 -13.90 9.14
CA GLY A 74 -2.77 -15.01 8.50
C GLY A 74 -2.58 -16.39 9.15
N THR A 75 -1.92 -16.48 10.31
CA THR A 75 -1.79 -17.76 11.03
C THR A 75 -3.12 -18.17 11.68
N PHE A 76 -3.40 -19.48 11.65
CA PHE A 76 -4.61 -20.06 12.24
C PHE A 76 -4.36 -20.44 13.69
N CYS A 77 -4.88 -19.66 14.65
CA CYS A 77 -4.88 -20.04 16.05
C CYS A 77 -6.31 -20.32 16.49
N GLU A 78 -6.54 -21.43 17.19
CA GLU A 78 -7.87 -21.85 17.69
C GLU A 78 -8.96 -21.89 16.61
N GLY A 79 -8.57 -22.22 15.37
CA GLY A 79 -9.50 -22.34 14.24
C GLY A 79 -9.93 -21.02 13.61
N LYS A 80 -9.37 -19.88 14.02
CA LYS A 80 -9.66 -18.55 13.46
C LYS A 80 -8.41 -17.99 12.78
N VAL A 81 -8.61 -17.32 11.62
CA VAL A 81 -7.56 -16.55 10.96
C VAL A 81 -7.28 -15.31 11.79
N GLN A 82 -6.03 -15.15 12.20
CA GLN A 82 -5.59 -13.97 12.93
C GLN A 82 -5.16 -12.90 11.92
N GLY A 83 -6.00 -11.86 11.71
CA GLY A 83 -5.81 -10.86 10.65
C GLY A 83 -4.78 -9.79 10.98
N GLU A 84 -4.86 -9.18 12.17
CA GLU A 84 -3.99 -8.07 12.55
C GLU A 84 -3.05 -8.43 13.68
N PHE A 85 -1.80 -7.98 13.59
CA PHE A 85 -0.75 -8.26 14.56
C PHE A 85 -1.13 -7.82 16.00
N ALA A 86 -1.73 -6.65 16.17
CA ALA A 86 -2.05 -6.12 17.49
C ALA A 86 -3.10 -6.96 18.24
N LEU A 87 -4.12 -7.47 17.54
CA LEU A 87 -5.14 -8.37 18.11
C LEU A 87 -4.53 -9.74 18.44
N LYS A 88 -3.67 -10.22 17.57
CA LYS A 88 -3.00 -11.49 17.70
C LYS A 88 -2.02 -11.51 18.88
N TYR A 89 -1.22 -10.45 19.05
CA TYR A 89 -0.26 -10.34 20.15
C TYR A 89 -0.94 -10.41 21.52
N LYS A 90 -2.09 -9.76 21.67
CA LYS A 90 -2.84 -9.74 22.92
C LYS A 90 -3.31 -11.14 23.37
N SER A 91 -3.67 -12.02 22.45
CA SER A 91 -4.04 -13.41 22.74
C SER A 91 -2.85 -14.37 22.78
N CYS A 92 -1.74 -14.02 22.12
CA CYS A 92 -0.54 -14.86 22.08
C CYS A 92 0.24 -14.85 23.40
N THR A 93 0.22 -13.80 24.19
CA THR A 93 0.92 -13.74 25.49
C THR A 93 0.44 -14.81 26.48
N GLU A 94 -0.80 -15.27 26.36
CA GLU A 94 -1.38 -16.35 27.18
C GLU A 94 -1.19 -17.73 26.53
N CYS A 95 -0.64 -17.80 25.33
CA CYS A 95 -0.49 -19.03 24.59
C CYS A 95 0.72 -19.85 25.08
N GLU A 96 0.53 -21.14 25.31
CA GLU A 96 1.60 -22.06 25.73
C GLU A 96 2.78 -22.13 24.74
N VAL A 97 2.52 -21.95 23.43
CA VAL A 97 3.56 -21.89 22.40
C VAL A 97 4.43 -20.65 22.59
N TYR A 98 3.80 -19.50 22.83
CA TYR A 98 4.48 -18.24 23.09
C TYR A 98 5.27 -18.32 24.42
N GLN A 99 4.61 -18.73 25.49
CA GLN A 99 5.23 -18.85 26.81
C GLN A 99 6.41 -19.82 26.81
N GLY A 100 6.28 -20.96 26.16
CA GLY A 100 7.36 -21.93 26.04
C GLY A 100 8.54 -21.48 25.17
N ALA A 101 8.31 -20.54 24.24
CA ALA A 101 9.37 -20.00 23.39
C ALA A 101 10.05 -18.77 24.01
N VAL A 102 9.29 -17.88 24.67
CA VAL A 102 9.74 -16.57 25.12
C VAL A 102 10.29 -16.59 26.54
N PHE A 103 9.62 -17.31 27.44
CA PHE A 103 9.99 -17.31 28.87
C PHE A 103 11.02 -18.39 29.27
N LYS A 104 11.97 -18.70 28.38
CA LYS A 104 13.04 -19.67 28.72
C LYS A 104 14.06 -19.09 29.70
N ASP A 105 14.43 -17.84 29.48
CA ASP A 105 15.34 -17.06 30.34
C ASP A 105 15.10 -15.55 30.07
N PRO A 106 15.49 -14.67 31.02
CA PRO A 106 15.23 -13.23 30.91
C PRO A 106 15.84 -12.54 29.69
N VAL A 107 16.95 -13.04 29.17
CA VAL A 107 17.60 -12.46 27.99
C VAL A 107 16.79 -12.76 26.74
N THR A 108 16.35 -14.00 26.57
CA THR A 108 15.47 -14.43 25.48
C THR A 108 14.13 -13.69 25.52
N GLU A 109 13.57 -13.48 26.72
CA GLU A 109 12.34 -12.72 26.92
C GLU A 109 12.48 -11.27 26.44
N VAL A 110 13.52 -10.56 26.88
CA VAL A 110 13.81 -9.18 26.46
C VAL A 110 14.02 -9.11 24.96
N TYR A 111 14.77 -10.06 24.42
CA TYR A 111 15.07 -10.13 22.99
C TYR A 111 13.79 -10.27 22.13
N GLU A 112 12.93 -11.24 22.44
CA GLU A 112 11.68 -11.47 21.71
C GLU A 112 10.73 -10.26 21.83
N HIS A 113 10.71 -9.57 22.98
CA HIS A 113 9.94 -8.33 23.15
C HIS A 113 10.47 -7.20 22.27
N ILE A 114 11.80 -7.03 22.17
CA ILE A 114 12.41 -6.03 21.30
C ILE A 114 12.11 -6.33 19.83
N VAL A 115 12.30 -7.57 19.37
CA VAL A 115 11.99 -7.98 18.01
C VAL A 115 10.52 -7.72 17.69
N THR A 116 9.63 -8.05 18.61
CA THR A 116 8.20 -7.80 18.47
C THR A 116 7.88 -6.30 18.36
N LEU A 117 8.49 -5.49 19.23
CA LEU A 117 8.28 -4.03 19.21
C LEU A 117 8.75 -3.41 17.89
N VAL A 118 9.91 -3.80 17.42
CA VAL A 118 10.47 -3.26 16.17
C VAL A 118 9.67 -3.71 14.95
N HIS A 119 9.23 -4.97 14.92
CA HIS A 119 8.33 -5.43 13.87
C HIS A 119 7.03 -4.61 13.83
N ASN A 120 6.44 -4.32 14.99
CA ASN A 120 5.27 -3.46 15.10
C ASN A 120 5.52 -2.03 14.61
N LEU A 121 6.65 -1.45 15.01
CA LEU A 121 7.02 -0.10 14.58
C LEU A 121 7.17 -0.05 13.05
N LYS A 122 7.84 -1.03 12.46
CA LYS A 122 8.06 -1.09 11.01
C LYS A 122 6.75 -1.27 10.25
N THR A 123 5.91 -2.23 10.64
CA THR A 123 4.61 -2.43 10.00
C THR A 123 3.67 -1.25 10.16
N THR A 124 3.72 -0.55 11.30
CA THR A 124 2.95 0.68 11.52
C THR A 124 3.48 1.81 10.64
N GLN A 125 4.80 1.96 10.53
CA GLN A 125 5.43 2.95 9.66
C GLN A 125 5.08 2.72 8.19
N GLU A 126 5.09 1.48 7.71
CA GLU A 126 4.68 1.12 6.35
C GLU A 126 3.20 1.43 6.10
N LYS A 127 2.31 1.06 7.04
CA LYS A 127 0.90 1.45 6.96
C LYS A 127 0.72 2.97 6.89
N LEU A 128 1.45 3.72 7.72
CA LEU A 128 1.41 5.18 7.71
C LEU A 128 1.94 5.76 6.38
N LYS A 129 3.02 5.21 5.82
CA LYS A 129 3.51 5.58 4.49
C LYS A 129 2.45 5.34 3.42
N VAL A 130 1.84 4.15 3.39
CA VAL A 130 0.77 3.84 2.44
C VAL A 130 -0.42 4.78 2.61
N MET A 131 -0.88 5.03 3.83
CA MET A 131 -1.98 5.98 4.10
C MET A 131 -1.62 7.42 3.73
N ALA A 132 -0.34 7.81 3.84
CA ALA A 132 0.12 9.14 3.46
C ALA A 132 0.11 9.38 1.95
N ILE A 133 0.31 8.32 1.13
CA ILE A 133 0.45 8.44 -0.33
C ILE A 133 -0.72 7.83 -1.14
N ARG A 134 -1.58 7.02 -0.51
CA ARG A 134 -2.70 6.36 -1.18
C ARG A 134 -4.04 6.90 -0.70
N ASP A 135 -5.03 6.88 -1.59
CA ASP A 135 -6.43 7.08 -1.23
C ASP A 135 -7.00 5.81 -0.57
N PRO A 136 -7.55 5.87 0.64
CA PRO A 136 -7.96 4.68 1.38
C PRO A 136 -9.16 3.96 0.77
N LEU A 137 -9.98 4.64 -0.04
CA LEU A 137 -11.16 4.05 -0.68
C LEU A 137 -10.80 3.28 -1.94
N THR A 138 -10.01 3.91 -2.81
CA THR A 138 -9.73 3.43 -4.19
C THR A 138 -8.38 2.76 -4.33
N GLY A 139 -7.46 2.98 -3.39
CA GLY A 139 -6.10 2.42 -3.42
C GLY A 139 -5.15 3.10 -4.41
N VAL A 140 -5.62 4.03 -5.25
CA VAL A 140 -4.76 4.83 -6.12
C VAL A 140 -4.00 5.89 -5.34
N TYR A 141 -3.07 6.62 -5.94
CA TYR A 141 -2.37 7.69 -5.25
C TYR A 141 -3.32 8.81 -4.82
N ASN A 142 -3.01 9.49 -3.73
CA ASN A 142 -3.75 10.64 -3.26
C ASN A 142 -3.13 11.96 -3.76
N ARG A 143 -3.83 13.08 -3.53
CA ARG A 143 -3.37 14.42 -3.92
C ARG A 143 -2.04 14.83 -3.27
N ASN A 144 -1.76 14.36 -2.06
CA ASN A 144 -0.50 14.70 -1.38
C ASN A 144 0.69 14.10 -2.11
N PHE A 145 0.57 12.83 -2.53
CA PHE A 145 1.61 12.17 -3.32
C PHE A 145 1.80 12.84 -4.69
N PHE A 146 0.72 13.26 -5.36
CA PHE A 146 0.83 14.03 -6.59
C PHE A 146 1.69 15.29 -6.40
N ASN A 147 1.44 16.08 -5.35
CA ASN A 147 2.19 17.30 -5.08
C ASN A 147 3.69 17.04 -4.82
N GLU A 148 4.01 15.89 -4.22
CA GLU A 148 5.40 15.49 -3.96
C GLU A 148 6.11 15.04 -5.25
N ILE A 149 5.48 14.17 -6.05
CA ILE A 149 6.11 13.56 -7.21
C ILE A 149 6.20 14.52 -8.41
N ILE A 150 5.21 15.39 -8.58
CA ILE A 150 5.14 16.27 -9.74
C ILE A 150 6.32 17.26 -9.79
N ALA A 151 6.84 17.66 -8.65
CA ALA A 151 8.02 18.51 -8.58
C ALA A 151 9.25 17.85 -9.23
N ASN A 152 9.41 16.54 -9.03
CA ASN A 152 10.49 15.76 -9.63
C ASN A 152 10.31 15.65 -11.15
N GLU A 153 9.08 15.47 -11.62
CA GLU A 153 8.80 15.37 -13.07
C GLU A 153 9.02 16.72 -13.77
N ILE A 154 8.70 17.84 -13.14
CA ILE A 154 9.03 19.17 -13.64
C ILE A 154 10.54 19.34 -13.78
N GLU A 155 11.32 18.94 -12.80
CA GLU A 155 12.79 18.99 -12.86
C GLU A 155 13.36 18.06 -13.95
N ARG A 156 12.75 16.91 -14.19
CA ARG A 156 13.10 16.02 -15.31
C ARG A 156 12.82 16.67 -16.66
N THR A 157 11.66 17.31 -16.82
CA THR A 157 11.32 18.08 -18.02
C THR A 157 12.35 19.16 -18.29
N LYS A 158 12.73 19.95 -17.29
CA LYS A 158 13.76 20.98 -17.42
C LYS A 158 15.15 20.43 -17.80
N ARG A 159 15.51 19.26 -17.29
CA ARG A 159 16.86 18.67 -17.47
C ARG A 159 16.99 17.90 -18.78
N TYR A 160 15.94 17.19 -19.17
CA TYR A 160 15.98 16.23 -20.28
C TYR A 160 15.08 16.60 -21.45
N GLY A 161 14.24 17.64 -21.32
CA GLY A 161 13.26 18.03 -22.33
C GLY A 161 12.09 17.04 -22.45
N GLU A 162 11.96 16.08 -21.52
CA GLU A 162 10.85 15.13 -21.50
C GLU A 162 9.56 15.86 -21.15
N LYS A 163 8.51 15.64 -21.93
CA LYS A 163 7.20 16.22 -21.70
C LYS A 163 6.34 15.23 -20.94
N PHE A 164 5.31 15.73 -20.25
CA PHE A 164 4.25 14.88 -19.70
C PHE A 164 2.88 15.54 -19.91
N SER A 165 1.85 14.73 -19.87
CA SER A 165 0.48 15.25 -19.91
C SER A 165 -0.21 15.09 -18.56
N ILE A 166 -1.13 16.01 -18.27
CA ILE A 166 -2.08 15.94 -17.18
C ILE A 166 -3.45 15.70 -17.80
N VAL A 167 -4.08 14.60 -17.39
CA VAL A 167 -5.44 14.25 -17.77
C VAL A 167 -6.31 14.29 -16.54
N ILE A 168 -7.29 15.18 -16.51
CA ILE A 168 -8.26 15.33 -15.41
C ILE A 168 -9.57 14.68 -15.84
N MET A 169 -10.17 13.93 -14.95
CA MET A 169 -11.40 13.18 -15.17
C MET A 169 -12.32 13.36 -13.99
N ASP A 170 -13.60 13.51 -14.25
CA ASP A 170 -14.65 13.70 -13.26
C ASP A 170 -15.85 12.83 -13.63
N ILE A 171 -16.42 12.11 -12.65
CA ILE A 171 -17.59 11.26 -12.85
C ILE A 171 -18.83 12.15 -12.96
N ASP A 172 -19.46 12.12 -14.14
CA ASP A 172 -20.66 12.92 -14.39
C ASP A 172 -21.80 12.50 -13.46
N ASN A 173 -22.48 13.49 -12.90
CA ASN A 173 -23.64 13.29 -12.03
C ASN A 173 -23.40 12.38 -10.82
N PHE A 174 -22.15 12.28 -10.32
CA PHE A 174 -21.80 11.41 -9.18
C PHE A 174 -22.65 11.70 -7.93
N LYS A 175 -22.97 12.98 -7.69
CA LYS A 175 -23.88 13.34 -6.61
C LYS A 175 -25.26 12.70 -6.77
N GLN A 176 -25.79 12.64 -7.97
CA GLN A 176 -27.09 11.99 -8.25
C GLN A 176 -27.04 10.49 -7.97
N ILE A 177 -25.93 9.82 -8.29
CA ILE A 177 -25.72 8.40 -7.95
C ILE A 177 -25.78 8.23 -6.42
N ASN A 178 -25.08 9.07 -5.66
CA ASN A 178 -25.13 9.03 -4.21
C ASN A 178 -26.54 9.31 -3.65
N ASP A 179 -27.22 10.31 -4.18
CA ASP A 179 -28.55 10.70 -3.71
C ASP A 179 -29.61 9.64 -4.00
N SER A 180 -29.47 8.90 -5.12
CA SER A 180 -30.41 7.85 -5.54
C SER A 180 -30.15 6.49 -4.92
N HIS A 181 -28.87 6.09 -4.78
CA HIS A 181 -28.48 4.73 -4.39
C HIS A 181 -27.70 4.67 -3.06
N GLY A 182 -27.39 5.83 -2.46
CA GLY A 182 -26.63 5.93 -1.22
C GLY A 182 -25.13 5.85 -1.40
N HIS A 183 -24.39 6.34 -0.38
CA HIS A 183 -22.93 6.46 -0.42
C HIS A 183 -22.19 5.14 -0.63
N LEU A 184 -22.75 4.00 -0.20
CA LEU A 184 -22.09 2.70 -0.41
C LEU A 184 -21.99 2.32 -1.89
N ILE A 185 -23.00 2.67 -2.68
CA ILE A 185 -22.96 2.49 -4.13
C ILE A 185 -22.00 3.49 -4.77
N GLY A 186 -22.02 4.75 -4.33
CA GLY A 186 -21.04 5.74 -4.77
C GLY A 186 -19.59 5.30 -4.50
N ASP A 187 -19.31 4.76 -3.32
CA ASP A 187 -18.00 4.22 -2.97
C ASP A 187 -17.59 3.04 -3.87
N TRP A 188 -18.55 2.18 -4.20
CA TRP A 188 -18.32 1.08 -5.13
C TRP A 188 -18.03 1.60 -6.54
N VAL A 189 -18.80 2.58 -7.05
CA VAL A 189 -18.58 3.23 -8.35
C VAL A 189 -17.18 3.85 -8.43
N LEU A 190 -16.74 4.54 -7.38
CA LEU A 190 -15.39 5.10 -7.30
C LEU A 190 -14.29 4.04 -7.40
N LYS A 191 -14.47 2.90 -6.73
CA LYS A 191 -13.53 1.76 -6.81
C LYS A 191 -13.48 1.15 -8.20
N GLU A 192 -14.65 0.94 -8.82
CA GLU A 192 -14.74 0.41 -10.19
C GLU A 192 -14.10 1.36 -11.20
N PHE A 193 -14.37 2.67 -11.08
CA PHE A 193 -13.76 3.67 -11.95
C PHE A 193 -12.24 3.71 -11.79
N ALA A 194 -11.74 3.69 -10.56
CA ALA A 194 -10.29 3.60 -10.29
C ALA A 194 -9.68 2.33 -10.93
N ALA A 195 -10.37 1.20 -10.88
CA ALA A 195 -9.93 -0.05 -11.51
C ALA A 195 -9.95 0.02 -13.05
N ILE A 196 -10.95 0.70 -13.65
CA ILE A 196 -11.01 0.99 -15.10
C ILE A 196 -9.80 1.83 -15.49
N LEU A 197 -9.55 2.95 -14.77
CA LEU A 197 -8.41 3.82 -15.04
C LEU A 197 -7.08 3.09 -14.90
N GLY A 198 -6.91 2.27 -13.85
CA GLY A 198 -5.70 1.47 -13.65
C GLY A 198 -5.39 0.51 -14.81
N ARG A 199 -6.42 0.00 -15.52
CA ARG A 199 -6.28 -0.82 -16.74
C ARG A 199 -6.04 0.02 -18.00
N SER A 200 -6.37 1.30 -17.95
CA SER A 200 -6.25 2.21 -19.11
C SER A 200 -4.87 2.84 -19.22
N ILE A 201 -4.09 2.90 -18.14
CA ILE A 201 -2.80 3.58 -18.08
C ILE A 201 -1.63 2.60 -18.21
N ARG A 202 -0.44 3.14 -18.46
CA ARG A 202 0.83 2.38 -18.44
C ARG A 202 1.36 2.25 -17.01
N ALA A 203 2.24 1.30 -16.77
CA ALA A 203 2.91 1.14 -15.48
C ALA A 203 3.76 2.37 -15.07
N SER A 204 4.22 3.15 -16.04
CA SER A 204 4.95 4.41 -15.83
C SER A 204 4.06 5.59 -15.46
N ASP A 205 2.76 5.53 -15.74
CA ASP A 205 1.84 6.63 -15.52
C ASP A 205 1.38 6.65 -14.05
N LEU A 206 1.02 7.84 -13.55
CA LEU A 206 0.55 8.01 -12.19
C LEU A 206 -0.96 8.25 -12.20
N LEU A 207 -1.69 7.38 -11.50
CA LEU A 207 -3.12 7.56 -11.27
C LEU A 207 -3.37 8.08 -9.87
N VAL A 208 -4.06 9.20 -9.79
CA VAL A 208 -4.30 9.96 -8.57
C VAL A 208 -5.78 10.22 -8.39
N ARG A 209 -6.32 10.02 -7.20
CA ARG A 209 -7.62 10.60 -6.81
C ARG A 209 -7.38 12.00 -6.28
N PHE A 210 -7.83 13.00 -7.05
CA PHE A 210 -7.51 14.40 -6.80
C PHE A 210 -8.54 15.10 -5.89
N GLY A 211 -9.80 14.68 -5.98
CA GLY A 211 -10.94 15.17 -5.20
C GLY A 211 -11.94 14.05 -4.92
N GLY A 212 -13.18 14.39 -4.57
CA GLY A 212 -14.25 13.44 -4.26
C GLY A 212 -14.49 12.41 -5.37
N ASP A 213 -14.86 12.88 -6.55
CA ASP A 213 -15.14 12.14 -7.79
C ASP A 213 -14.14 12.46 -8.92
N GLU A 214 -13.13 13.28 -8.60
CA GLU A 214 -12.10 13.73 -9.53
C GLU A 214 -10.86 12.83 -9.49
N PHE A 215 -10.42 12.38 -10.67
CA PHE A 215 -9.19 11.64 -10.87
C PHE A 215 -8.25 12.38 -11.81
N LEU A 216 -6.96 12.18 -11.59
CA LEU A 216 -5.91 12.78 -12.40
C LEU A 216 -4.92 11.69 -12.81
N VAL A 217 -4.54 11.71 -14.10
CA VAL A 217 -3.44 10.88 -14.62
C VAL A 217 -2.30 11.79 -15.04
N VAL A 218 -1.09 11.50 -14.56
CA VAL A 218 0.15 12.07 -15.13
C VAL A 218 0.73 11.03 -16.08
N SER A 219 0.70 11.30 -17.37
CA SER A 219 1.25 10.40 -18.39
C SER A 219 2.62 10.90 -18.83
N LEU A 220 3.65 10.13 -18.45
CA LEU A 220 5.05 10.52 -18.65
C LEU A 220 5.50 10.26 -20.07
N GLY A 221 6.30 11.19 -20.63
CA GLY A 221 6.84 11.07 -21.99
C GLY A 221 5.74 11.06 -23.09
N SER A 222 4.55 11.58 -22.77
CA SER A 222 3.38 11.51 -23.65
C SER A 222 3.25 12.76 -24.54
N ASP A 223 2.58 12.58 -25.68
CA ASP A 223 2.14 13.64 -26.58
C ASP A 223 0.59 13.72 -26.62
N PHE A 224 0.04 14.67 -27.39
CA PHE A 224 -1.41 14.81 -27.53
C PHE A 224 -2.08 13.55 -28.10
N LYS A 225 -1.42 12.85 -29.03
CA LYS A 225 -1.95 11.61 -29.60
C LYS A 225 -2.08 10.51 -28.56
N GLU A 226 -1.14 10.44 -27.64
CA GLU A 226 -1.19 9.49 -26.53
C GLU A 226 -2.29 9.84 -25.51
N CYS A 227 -2.55 11.13 -25.29
CA CYS A 227 -3.74 11.59 -24.56
C CYS A 227 -5.03 11.11 -25.21
N ASP A 228 -5.19 11.31 -26.50
CA ASP A 228 -6.39 10.88 -27.24
C ASP A 228 -6.57 9.37 -27.19
N ASN A 229 -5.47 8.61 -27.30
CA ASN A 229 -5.50 7.16 -27.16
C ASN A 229 -5.91 6.71 -25.73
N LEU A 230 -5.44 7.43 -24.71
CA LEU A 230 -5.85 7.17 -23.33
C LEU A 230 -7.35 7.44 -23.13
N ILE A 231 -7.83 8.59 -23.61
CA ILE A 231 -9.25 8.98 -23.55
C ILE A 231 -10.13 7.94 -24.25
N SER A 232 -9.75 7.53 -25.46
CA SER A 232 -10.48 6.50 -26.21
C SER A 232 -10.57 5.19 -25.44
N ARG A 233 -9.45 4.72 -24.89
CA ARG A 233 -9.36 3.48 -24.10
C ARG A 233 -10.19 3.54 -22.84
N VAL A 234 -10.21 4.69 -22.13
CA VAL A 234 -11.06 4.90 -20.95
C VAL A 234 -12.53 4.80 -21.34
N ASN A 235 -12.94 5.47 -22.40
CA ASN A 235 -14.33 5.47 -22.89
C ASN A 235 -14.79 4.06 -23.34
N GLU A 236 -13.93 3.30 -24.02
CA GLU A 236 -14.21 1.91 -24.40
C GLU A 236 -14.44 1.03 -23.16
N LEU A 237 -13.56 1.11 -22.16
CA LEU A 237 -13.68 0.32 -20.94
C LEU A 237 -14.90 0.73 -20.08
N ILE A 238 -15.28 2.00 -20.09
CA ILE A 238 -16.51 2.48 -19.46
C ILE A 238 -17.74 1.92 -20.19
N SER A 239 -17.73 1.93 -21.53
CA SER A 239 -18.80 1.35 -22.32
C SER A 239 -18.98 -0.14 -22.02
N ASP A 240 -17.88 -0.90 -22.03
CA ASP A 240 -17.87 -2.33 -21.69
C ASP A 240 -18.36 -2.59 -20.26
N TRP A 241 -18.03 -1.70 -19.33
CA TRP A 241 -18.49 -1.80 -17.95
C TRP A 241 -19.98 -1.52 -17.86
N ASN A 242 -20.48 -0.47 -18.53
CA ASN A 242 -21.90 -0.10 -18.57
C ASN A 242 -22.79 -1.19 -19.19
N GLU A 243 -22.29 -1.91 -20.19
CA GLU A 243 -23.03 -3.03 -20.81
C GLU A 243 -23.28 -4.19 -19.83
N LYS A 244 -22.42 -4.33 -18.83
CA LYS A 244 -22.52 -5.39 -17.81
C LYS A 244 -23.36 -5.00 -16.61
N GLN A 245 -23.76 -3.71 -16.50
CA GLN A 245 -24.59 -3.24 -15.41
C GLN A 245 -26.06 -3.54 -15.66
N ALA A 246 -26.71 -4.16 -14.67
CA ALA A 246 -28.14 -4.44 -14.74
C ALA A 246 -29.00 -3.19 -14.47
N ASP A 247 -28.47 -2.23 -13.69
CA ASP A 247 -29.15 -1.00 -13.31
C ASP A 247 -28.73 0.16 -14.20
N PRO A 248 -29.67 0.71 -15.01
CA PRO A 248 -29.40 1.84 -15.88
C PRO A 248 -28.98 3.11 -15.16
N ASP A 249 -29.41 3.29 -13.90
CA ASP A 249 -29.12 4.48 -13.10
C ASP A 249 -27.71 4.44 -12.49
N CYS A 250 -27.04 3.29 -12.52
CA CYS A 250 -25.64 3.12 -12.11
C CYS A 250 -24.64 3.22 -13.28
N ARG A 251 -25.03 3.73 -14.45
CA ARG A 251 -24.12 3.90 -15.58
C ARG A 251 -23.09 4.97 -15.31
N LEU A 252 -21.84 4.66 -15.66
CA LEU A 252 -20.75 5.60 -15.63
C LEU A 252 -20.74 6.47 -16.89
N SER A 253 -20.62 7.78 -16.68
CA SER A 253 -20.21 8.75 -17.69
C SER A 253 -19.11 9.60 -17.06
N VAL A 254 -18.14 10.00 -17.85
CA VAL A 254 -17.00 10.78 -17.37
C VAL A 254 -16.68 11.92 -18.31
N SER A 255 -16.41 13.07 -17.74
CA SER A 255 -15.86 14.22 -18.47
C SER A 255 -14.36 14.23 -18.34
N ILE A 256 -13.64 14.36 -19.45
CA ILE A 256 -12.19 14.23 -19.52
C ILE A 256 -11.59 15.47 -20.20
N GLY A 257 -10.52 16.01 -19.61
CA GLY A 257 -9.71 17.07 -20.20
C GLY A 257 -8.22 16.75 -20.07
N CYS A 258 -7.46 17.07 -21.11
CA CYS A 258 -6.02 16.84 -21.18
C CYS A 258 -5.27 18.12 -21.50
N ALA A 259 -4.12 18.33 -20.84
CA ALA A 259 -3.18 19.39 -21.18
C ALA A 259 -1.74 18.90 -21.07
N MET A 260 -0.85 19.53 -21.85
CA MET A 260 0.57 19.16 -21.94
C MET A 260 1.43 20.09 -21.11
N PHE A 261 2.28 19.50 -20.26
CA PHE A 261 3.37 20.20 -19.62
C PHE A 261 4.65 20.11 -20.47
N GLU A 262 5.21 21.26 -20.75
CA GLU A 262 6.46 21.45 -21.50
C GLU A 262 7.35 22.43 -20.75
N GLU A 263 8.64 22.46 -21.09
CA GLU A 263 9.58 23.42 -20.51
C GLU A 263 9.09 24.86 -20.66
N GLY A 264 9.14 25.62 -19.57
CA GLY A 264 8.71 27.01 -19.52
C GLY A 264 7.23 27.24 -19.19
N LYS A 265 6.39 26.19 -19.12
CA LYS A 265 5.01 26.32 -18.65
C LYS A 265 4.92 26.29 -17.13
N ASP A 266 3.93 26.97 -16.58
CA ASP A 266 3.54 26.84 -15.17
C ASP A 266 2.60 25.64 -15.00
N LEU A 267 2.87 24.82 -13.97
CA LEU A 267 2.06 23.64 -13.70
C LEU A 267 0.58 23.99 -13.42
N MET A 268 0.33 25.09 -12.70
CA MET A 268 -1.04 25.47 -12.35
C MET A 268 -1.82 25.94 -13.59
N GLU A 269 -1.14 26.52 -14.57
CA GLU A 269 -1.75 26.88 -15.85
C GLU A 269 -2.13 25.61 -16.64
N VAL A 270 -1.26 24.59 -16.66
CA VAL A 270 -1.53 23.30 -17.30
C VAL A 270 -2.71 22.58 -16.64
N ILE A 271 -2.76 22.57 -15.30
CA ILE A 271 -3.89 21.97 -14.56
C ILE A 271 -5.19 22.72 -14.89
N LYS A 272 -5.18 24.06 -14.89
CA LYS A 272 -6.36 24.86 -15.27
C LYS A 272 -6.79 24.63 -16.72
N GLU A 273 -5.85 24.45 -17.65
CA GLU A 273 -6.15 24.14 -19.04
C GLU A 273 -6.85 22.76 -19.17
N ALA A 274 -6.34 21.75 -18.47
CA ALA A 274 -6.96 20.43 -18.44
C ALA A 274 -8.36 20.49 -17.82
N ASP A 275 -8.52 21.17 -16.69
CA ASP A 275 -9.80 21.34 -16.01
C ASP A 275 -10.83 22.07 -16.89
N LEU A 276 -10.43 23.15 -17.57
CA LEU A 276 -11.30 23.88 -18.47
C LEU A 276 -11.80 22.96 -19.63
N ARG A 277 -10.93 22.15 -20.21
CA ARG A 277 -11.29 21.20 -21.27
C ARG A 277 -12.23 20.12 -20.74
N MET A 278 -11.99 19.59 -19.55
CA MET A 278 -12.89 18.65 -18.88
C MET A 278 -14.28 19.27 -18.67
N TYR A 279 -14.33 20.51 -18.16
CA TYR A 279 -15.60 21.22 -17.93
C TYR A 279 -16.39 21.48 -19.23
N GLN A 280 -15.70 21.76 -20.35
CA GLN A 280 -16.35 21.94 -21.66
C GLN A 280 -16.99 20.65 -22.18
N ASN A 281 -16.51 19.51 -21.75
CA ASN A 281 -17.00 18.18 -22.11
C ASN A 281 -18.09 17.66 -21.17
N LYS A 282 -18.44 18.41 -20.09
CA LYS A 282 -19.53 18.00 -19.20
C LYS A 282 -20.87 18.00 -19.91
N PRO A 283 -21.70 16.94 -19.71
CA PRO A 283 -23.05 16.90 -20.23
C PRO A 283 -23.86 18.11 -19.68
N LYS A 284 -24.59 18.76 -20.59
CA LYS A 284 -25.42 19.94 -20.26
C LYS A 284 -26.71 19.53 -19.59
#